data_cd8e012180424dc136d219d6c2a6a931
#
_entry.id   cd8e012180424dc136d219d6c2a6a931
#
_cell.length_a   1.000
_cell.length_b   1.000
_cell.length_c   1.000
_cell.angle_alpha   90.00
_cell.angle_beta   90.00
_cell.angle_gamma   90.00
#
_symmetry.space_group_name_H-M   'P 1'
#
loop_
_entity.id
_entity.type
_entity.pdbx_description
1 polymer ?
#
loop_
_entity_poly.entity_id
_entity_poly.type
_entity_poly.pdbx_seq_one_letter_code
_entity_poly.pdbx_strand_id
1 'polypeptide(L)'
;MRMKGVRKFVLMAAAMLFAAAVVGAQVKEPENTYKSQEISEDDGVPVLMKHLPDYDKVASQAVFAKDLPTLKAALGDRPELNVIDFTAGTEAVTANYPTGKLLIIEYSSPQLSAEADAAFQQAASTNGSLVYRRIGNYNALVFDATDRAAANDLLDQVHYEKHIQWLGNNPFRISAEKAFIMQTEDLFVSTLEVVGAAILVAILIGLVVGFLYFRKMDRKRARMAAFSDAGGMTRLNLDGFTPDILPDRLLGE
;
A
#
# COMPACT_ATOMS: atom_id res chain seq x y z
N MET A 1 -37.03 36.21 -2.77
CA MET A 1 -36.98 35.07 -1.87
C MET A 1 -36.44 33.76 -2.53
N ARG A 2 -35.47 33.82 -3.46
CA ARG A 2 -34.97 32.64 -4.24
C ARG A 2 -33.46 32.40 -4.12
N MET A 3 -32.71 33.14 -3.32
CA MET A 3 -31.24 32.98 -3.20
C MET A 3 -30.76 32.00 -2.11
N LYS A 4 -31.63 31.65 -1.16
CA LYS A 4 -31.24 30.75 -0.06
C LYS A 4 -31.15 29.28 -0.49
N GLY A 5 -31.87 28.86 -1.55
CA GLY A 5 -31.85 27.49 -2.07
C GLY A 5 -30.58 27.14 -2.84
N VAL A 6 -30.06 28.07 -3.63
CA VAL A 6 -28.86 27.85 -4.46
C VAL A 6 -27.60 27.71 -3.59
N ARG A 7 -27.51 28.48 -2.49
CA ARG A 7 -26.38 28.39 -1.53
C ARG A 7 -26.32 27.01 -0.83
N LYS A 8 -27.48 26.45 -0.47
CA LYS A 8 -27.56 25.13 0.17
C LYS A 8 -27.19 24.01 -0.82
N PHE A 9 -27.58 24.15 -2.08
CA PHE A 9 -27.26 23.16 -3.11
C PHE A 9 -25.77 23.13 -3.48
N VAL A 10 -25.13 24.30 -3.56
CA VAL A 10 -23.68 24.41 -3.83
C VAL A 10 -22.86 23.88 -2.66
N LEU A 11 -23.28 24.15 -1.41
CA LEU A 11 -22.60 23.61 -0.22
C LEU A 11 -22.75 22.08 -0.09
N MET A 12 -23.91 21.54 -0.45
CA MET A 12 -24.16 20.11 -0.41
C MET A 12 -23.41 19.35 -1.53
N ALA A 13 -23.30 19.95 -2.72
CA ALA A 13 -22.51 19.39 -3.82
C ALA A 13 -20.99 19.43 -3.52
N ALA A 14 -20.51 20.49 -2.88
CA ALA A 14 -19.11 20.58 -2.45
C ALA A 14 -18.79 19.58 -1.33
N ALA A 15 -19.71 19.36 -0.39
CA ALA A 15 -19.56 18.36 0.67
C ALA A 15 -19.57 16.91 0.12
N MET A 16 -20.37 16.60 -0.89
CA MET A 16 -20.37 15.29 -1.55
C MET A 16 -19.09 15.05 -2.37
N LEU A 17 -18.54 16.06 -3.01
CA LEU A 17 -17.27 15.94 -3.73
C LEU A 17 -16.08 15.77 -2.77
N PHE A 18 -16.12 16.38 -1.59
CA PHE A 18 -15.07 16.20 -0.58
C PHE A 18 -15.12 14.81 0.08
N ALA A 19 -16.32 14.26 0.27
CA ALA A 19 -16.49 12.90 0.80
C ALA A 19 -16.03 11.81 -0.17
N ALA A 20 -16.12 12.03 -1.49
CA ALA A 20 -15.67 11.08 -2.50
C ALA A 20 -14.12 11.02 -2.64
N ALA A 21 -13.42 12.09 -2.29
CA ALA A 21 -11.96 12.15 -2.39
C ALA A 21 -11.22 11.42 -1.25
N VAL A 22 -11.89 11.16 -0.12
CA VAL A 22 -11.29 10.49 1.06
C VAL A 22 -11.33 8.95 0.98
N VAL A 23 -12.07 8.36 0.04
CA VAL A 23 -12.27 6.90 -0.06
C VAL A 23 -11.17 6.18 -0.85
N GLY A 24 -10.15 6.87 -1.36
CA GLY A 24 -9.27 6.37 -2.44
C GLY A 24 -7.92 5.78 -2.07
N ALA A 25 -7.52 5.63 -0.81
CA ALA A 25 -6.23 5.04 -0.50
C ALA A 25 -6.30 4.09 0.70
N GLN A 26 -7.06 3.01 0.56
CA GLN A 26 -6.77 1.83 1.35
C GLN A 26 -5.64 1.08 0.60
N VAL A 27 -4.42 1.21 1.10
CA VAL A 27 -3.35 0.26 0.80
C VAL A 27 -3.90 -1.09 1.23
N LYS A 28 -4.21 -1.95 0.27
CA LYS A 28 -4.65 -3.31 0.53
C LYS A 28 -3.43 -4.01 1.11
N GLU A 29 -3.40 -4.18 2.43
CA GLU A 29 -2.41 -5.07 3.05
C GLU A 29 -2.49 -6.43 2.34
N PRO A 30 -1.35 -7.02 1.98
CA PRO A 30 -1.34 -8.35 1.39
C PRO A 30 -2.05 -9.30 2.35
N GLU A 31 -3.10 -9.97 1.83
CA GLU A 31 -3.88 -10.90 2.62
C GLU A 31 -2.96 -12.05 3.04
N ASN A 32 -2.73 -12.20 4.35
CA ASN A 32 -1.90 -13.28 4.89
C ASN A 32 -2.60 -14.63 4.72
N THR A 33 -2.60 -15.14 3.50
CA THR A 33 -3.21 -16.42 3.13
C THR A 33 -2.60 -17.58 3.90
N TYR A 34 -1.33 -17.49 4.27
CA TYR A 34 -0.59 -18.52 4.99
C TYR A 34 -0.73 -18.45 6.50
N LYS A 35 -1.27 -17.33 7.04
CA LYS A 35 -1.31 -17.05 8.48
C LYS A 35 0.07 -17.15 9.14
N SER A 36 1.13 -16.91 8.40
CA SER A 36 2.50 -16.89 8.89
C SER A 36 2.71 -15.69 9.84
N GLN A 37 3.68 -15.83 10.74
CA GLN A 37 4.09 -14.74 11.63
C GLN A 37 4.82 -13.64 10.84
N GLU A 38 5.60 -14.03 9.84
CA GLU A 38 6.34 -13.13 8.97
C GLU A 38 6.00 -13.40 7.51
N ILE A 39 5.44 -12.38 6.85
CA ILE A 39 5.17 -12.39 5.41
C ILE A 39 6.01 -11.33 4.72
N SER A 40 6.48 -11.65 3.54
CA SER A 40 7.17 -10.70 2.69
C SER A 40 6.21 -9.63 2.17
N GLU A 41 6.60 -8.37 2.27
CA GLU A 41 5.80 -7.23 1.80
C GLU A 41 5.63 -7.23 0.27
N ASP A 42 6.59 -7.82 -0.46
CA ASP A 42 6.62 -7.79 -1.93
C ASP A 42 5.58 -8.73 -2.56
N ASP A 43 5.43 -9.94 -2.03
CA ASP A 43 4.66 -11.01 -2.67
C ASP A 43 3.68 -11.74 -1.73
N GLY A 44 3.65 -11.39 -0.44
CA GLY A 44 2.77 -12.01 0.54
C GLY A 44 3.12 -13.46 0.88
N VAL A 45 4.32 -13.92 0.49
CA VAL A 45 4.83 -15.27 0.79
C VAL A 45 5.49 -15.28 2.17
N PRO A 46 5.34 -16.36 2.97
CA PRO A 46 6.06 -16.49 4.23
C PRO A 46 7.58 -16.34 4.05
N VAL A 47 8.21 -15.52 4.88
CA VAL A 47 9.66 -15.28 4.81
C VAL A 47 10.43 -16.58 4.95
N LEU A 48 9.97 -17.49 5.81
CA LEU A 48 10.59 -18.82 5.97
C LEU A 48 10.68 -19.60 4.65
N MET A 49 9.72 -19.46 3.73
CA MET A 49 9.79 -20.13 2.43
C MET A 49 10.96 -19.61 1.57
N LYS A 50 11.30 -18.33 1.70
CA LYS A 50 12.42 -17.73 0.95
C LYS A 50 13.80 -18.19 1.44
N HIS A 51 13.87 -18.79 2.62
CA HIS A 51 15.10 -19.40 3.14
C HIS A 51 15.39 -20.80 2.57
N LEU A 52 14.48 -21.34 1.75
CA LEU A 52 14.78 -22.54 0.98
C LEU A 52 15.89 -22.27 -0.05
N PRO A 53 16.92 -23.10 -0.13
CA PRO A 53 17.94 -22.97 -1.18
C PRO A 53 17.31 -22.95 -2.58
N ASP A 54 17.75 -22.01 -3.43
CA ASP A 54 17.19 -21.87 -4.79
C ASP A 54 15.65 -21.77 -4.81
N TYR A 55 15.07 -20.97 -3.91
CA TYR A 55 13.61 -20.85 -3.71
C TYR A 55 12.83 -20.77 -5.03
N ASP A 56 13.28 -19.94 -5.97
CA ASP A 56 12.59 -19.72 -7.25
C ASP A 56 12.36 -21.02 -8.04
N LYS A 57 13.27 -22.01 -7.89
CA LYS A 57 13.16 -23.30 -8.58
C LYS A 57 12.22 -24.27 -7.87
N VAL A 58 12.08 -24.14 -6.55
CA VAL A 58 11.32 -25.08 -5.72
C VAL A 58 10.00 -24.50 -5.22
N ALA A 59 9.73 -23.22 -5.46
CA ALA A 59 8.55 -22.51 -4.98
C ALA A 59 7.23 -23.24 -5.26
N SER A 60 7.09 -23.84 -6.43
CA SER A 60 5.87 -24.56 -6.83
C SER A 60 5.61 -25.88 -6.07
N GLN A 61 6.64 -26.45 -5.44
CA GLN A 61 6.57 -27.69 -4.67
C GLN A 61 6.88 -27.49 -3.18
N ALA A 62 7.19 -26.26 -2.79
CA ALA A 62 7.40 -25.91 -1.40
C ALA A 62 6.07 -25.92 -0.64
N VAL A 63 6.06 -26.55 0.51
CA VAL A 63 4.89 -26.63 1.39
C VAL A 63 5.20 -25.95 2.70
N PHE A 64 4.40 -24.94 3.02
CA PHE A 64 4.42 -24.25 4.32
C PHE A 64 3.45 -24.93 5.28
N ALA A 65 3.87 -25.23 6.49
CA ALA A 65 3.08 -25.91 7.50
C ALA A 65 3.14 -25.18 8.85
N LYS A 66 1.97 -25.04 9.48
CA LYS A 66 1.79 -24.56 10.85
C LYS A 66 1.22 -25.61 11.77
N ASP A 67 1.08 -26.81 11.28
CA ASP A 67 0.54 -27.95 12.01
C ASP A 67 1.18 -29.26 11.53
N LEU A 68 1.13 -30.24 12.41
CA LEU A 68 1.67 -31.55 12.15
C LEU A 68 0.96 -32.32 11.02
N PRO A 69 -0.38 -32.25 10.87
CA PRO A 69 -1.09 -32.91 9.77
C PRO A 69 -0.62 -32.45 8.39
N THR A 70 -0.48 -31.14 8.19
CA THR A 70 0.01 -30.58 6.91
C THR A 70 1.43 -31.04 6.63
N LEU A 71 2.30 -31.07 7.64
CA LEU A 71 3.67 -31.52 7.48
C LEU A 71 3.75 -33.02 7.16
N LYS A 72 2.93 -33.85 7.83
CA LYS A 72 2.84 -35.30 7.55
C LYS A 72 2.28 -35.57 6.15
N ALA A 73 1.36 -34.75 5.65
CA ALA A 73 0.85 -34.88 4.30
C ALA A 73 1.96 -34.65 3.24
N ALA A 74 2.89 -33.73 3.50
CA ALA A 74 3.99 -33.43 2.58
C ALA A 74 5.16 -34.42 2.67
N LEU A 75 5.55 -34.81 3.89
CA LEU A 75 6.74 -35.62 4.14
C LEU A 75 6.46 -37.12 4.36
N GLY A 76 5.20 -37.49 4.60
CA GLY A 76 4.80 -38.81 5.08
C GLY A 76 4.79 -38.90 6.61
N ASP A 77 4.24 -39.97 7.14
CA ASP A 77 4.22 -40.20 8.59
C ASP A 77 5.59 -40.71 9.07
N ARG A 78 6.32 -39.80 9.70
CA ARG A 78 7.69 -40.04 10.20
C ARG A 78 7.72 -39.79 11.69
N PRO A 79 8.36 -40.66 12.50
CA PRO A 79 8.41 -40.50 13.95
C PRO A 79 9.12 -39.20 14.38
N GLU A 80 10.10 -38.74 13.59
CA GLU A 80 10.87 -37.52 13.84
C GLU A 80 10.00 -36.27 13.83
N LEU A 81 8.90 -36.26 13.06
CA LEU A 81 7.98 -35.13 13.01
C LEU A 81 7.18 -34.92 14.30
N ASN A 82 7.04 -35.96 15.12
CA ASN A 82 6.31 -35.86 16.40
C ASN A 82 7.08 -35.09 17.47
N VAL A 83 8.37 -34.80 17.25
CA VAL A 83 9.19 -33.94 18.12
C VAL A 83 8.79 -32.46 17.99
N ILE A 84 8.14 -32.09 16.86
CA ILE A 84 7.83 -30.68 16.55
C ILE A 84 6.58 -30.27 17.30
N ASP A 85 6.71 -29.24 18.14
CA ASP A 85 5.60 -28.58 18.81
C ASP A 85 5.20 -27.30 18.05
N PHE A 86 4.02 -27.32 17.45
CA PHE A 86 3.46 -26.18 16.72
C PHE A 86 2.66 -25.22 17.61
N THR A 87 2.42 -25.55 18.88
CA THR A 87 1.58 -24.72 19.77
C THR A 87 2.21 -23.39 20.16
N ALA A 88 3.55 -23.35 20.13
CA ALA A 88 4.33 -22.15 20.52
C ALA A 88 4.62 -21.19 19.35
N GLY A 89 3.88 -21.28 18.25
CA GLY A 89 4.11 -20.42 17.07
C GLY A 89 5.26 -20.92 16.18
N THR A 90 5.56 -22.22 16.24
CA THR A 90 6.52 -22.87 15.33
C THR A 90 5.96 -22.90 13.92
N GLU A 91 6.80 -22.62 12.96
CA GLU A 91 6.49 -22.70 11.53
C GLU A 91 7.48 -23.65 10.85
N ALA A 92 7.04 -24.29 9.77
CA ALA A 92 7.88 -25.19 9.04
C ALA A 92 7.69 -25.04 7.54
N VAL A 93 8.76 -25.29 6.79
CA VAL A 93 8.71 -25.34 5.32
C VAL A 93 9.45 -26.55 4.83
N THR A 94 8.91 -27.23 3.82
CA THR A 94 9.55 -28.36 3.18
C THR A 94 9.52 -28.24 1.67
N ALA A 95 10.58 -28.74 1.03
CA ALA A 95 10.66 -28.83 -0.43
C ALA A 95 11.48 -30.08 -0.83
N ASN A 96 11.23 -30.55 -2.04
CA ASN A 96 11.95 -31.72 -2.59
C ASN A 96 13.18 -31.23 -3.37
N TYR A 97 14.31 -31.85 -3.06
CA TYR A 97 15.58 -31.63 -3.76
C TYR A 97 16.11 -32.96 -4.32
N PRO A 98 16.99 -32.95 -5.32
CA PRO A 98 17.62 -34.15 -5.84
C PRO A 98 18.37 -34.96 -4.76
N THR A 99 18.85 -34.29 -3.73
CA THR A 99 19.60 -34.84 -2.60
C THR A 99 18.73 -35.47 -1.52
N GLY A 100 17.43 -35.14 -1.48
CA GLY A 100 16.46 -35.53 -0.46
C GLY A 100 15.39 -34.50 -0.20
N LYS A 101 14.54 -34.73 0.80
CA LYS A 101 13.49 -33.79 1.20
C LYS A 101 14.01 -32.87 2.31
N LEU A 102 14.17 -31.60 2.02
CA LEU A 102 14.56 -30.61 3.00
C LEU A 102 13.34 -30.16 3.82
N LEU A 103 13.52 -30.14 5.14
CA LEU A 103 12.60 -29.53 6.11
C LEU A 103 13.35 -28.49 6.90
N ILE A 104 12.84 -27.26 6.96
CA ILE A 104 13.32 -26.19 7.84
C ILE A 104 12.20 -25.90 8.82
N ILE A 105 12.51 -25.97 10.11
CA ILE A 105 11.59 -25.67 11.21
C ILE A 105 12.09 -24.40 11.88
N GLU A 106 11.26 -23.39 11.94
CA GLU A 106 11.52 -22.16 12.68
C GLU A 106 10.79 -22.18 14.00
N TYR A 107 11.56 -22.06 15.08
CA TYR A 107 11.00 -21.92 16.42
C TYR A 107 10.91 -20.46 16.81
N SER A 108 9.88 -20.10 17.56
CA SER A 108 9.68 -18.74 18.05
C SER A 108 10.78 -18.26 19.01
N SER A 109 11.57 -19.20 19.55
CA SER A 109 12.69 -18.86 20.42
C SER A 109 13.88 -19.82 20.27
N PRO A 110 15.11 -19.36 20.54
CA PRO A 110 16.31 -20.20 20.55
C PRO A 110 16.24 -21.36 21.55
N GLN A 111 15.49 -21.18 22.64
CA GLN A 111 15.33 -22.19 23.69
C GLN A 111 14.54 -23.38 23.17
N LEU A 112 13.40 -23.14 22.50
CA LEU A 112 12.59 -24.21 21.90
C LEU A 112 13.34 -24.96 20.82
N SER A 113 14.13 -24.25 20.00
CA SER A 113 15.02 -24.88 19.01
C SER A 113 16.08 -25.77 19.69
N ALA A 114 16.63 -25.34 20.83
CA ALA A 114 17.62 -26.11 21.59
C ALA A 114 17.01 -27.31 22.31
N GLU A 115 15.77 -27.24 22.77
CA GLU A 115 15.07 -28.37 23.39
C GLU A 115 14.82 -29.50 22.38
N ALA A 116 14.45 -29.14 21.15
CA ALA A 116 14.25 -30.11 20.06
C ALA A 116 15.57 -30.65 19.49
N ASP A 117 16.69 -29.93 19.64
CA ASP A 117 17.99 -30.26 19.06
C ASP A 117 18.47 -31.68 19.45
N ALA A 118 18.41 -31.99 20.73
CA ALA A 118 18.86 -33.30 21.23
C ALA A 118 18.09 -34.48 20.61
N ALA A 119 16.78 -34.32 20.45
CA ALA A 119 15.91 -35.34 19.85
C ALA A 119 16.21 -35.54 18.36
N PHE A 120 16.43 -34.47 17.61
CA PHE A 120 16.79 -34.53 16.19
C PHE A 120 18.20 -35.09 15.97
N GLN A 121 19.16 -34.75 16.81
CA GLN A 121 20.50 -35.34 16.78
C GLN A 121 20.45 -36.86 17.02
N GLN A 122 19.66 -37.30 18.02
CA GLN A 122 19.46 -38.72 18.28
C GLN A 122 18.78 -39.41 17.09
N ALA A 123 17.76 -38.84 16.49
CA ALA A 123 17.11 -39.38 15.31
C ALA A 123 18.08 -39.51 14.12
N ALA A 124 18.88 -38.46 13.87
CA ALA A 124 19.89 -38.47 12.79
C ALA A 124 21.04 -39.47 13.04
N SER A 125 21.36 -39.75 14.31
CA SER A 125 22.35 -40.78 14.65
C SER A 125 21.83 -42.19 14.43
N THR A 126 20.52 -42.39 14.59
CA THR A 126 19.87 -43.71 14.42
C THR A 126 19.50 -43.98 12.96
N ASN A 127 19.09 -42.95 12.25
CA ASN A 127 18.66 -43.05 10.85
C ASN A 127 19.75 -42.51 9.90
N GLY A 128 20.47 -43.42 9.23
CA GLY A 128 21.59 -43.06 8.35
C GLY A 128 21.22 -42.19 7.14
N SER A 129 19.93 -42.21 6.71
CA SER A 129 19.42 -41.38 5.61
C SER A 129 18.87 -40.01 6.05
N LEU A 130 18.94 -39.72 7.35
CA LEU A 130 18.57 -38.44 7.92
C LEU A 130 19.82 -37.60 8.24
N VAL A 131 19.89 -36.39 7.70
CA VAL A 131 20.93 -35.43 8.04
C VAL A 131 20.27 -34.24 8.76
N TYR A 132 20.82 -33.85 9.88
CA TYR A 132 20.29 -32.82 10.73
C TYR A 132 21.34 -31.75 11.05
N ARG A 133 20.89 -30.48 11.12
CA ARG A 133 21.71 -29.39 11.56
C ARG A 133 20.82 -28.29 12.21
N ARG A 134 21.28 -27.75 13.33
CA ARG A 134 20.70 -26.56 13.93
C ARG A 134 21.41 -25.31 13.41
N ILE A 135 20.65 -24.31 12.97
CA ILE A 135 21.14 -23.05 12.40
C ILE A 135 20.37 -21.90 13.06
N GLY A 136 20.91 -21.32 14.12
CA GLY A 136 20.22 -20.30 14.92
C GLY A 136 18.92 -20.84 15.56
N ASN A 137 17.78 -20.27 15.19
CA ASN A 137 16.45 -20.76 15.61
C ASN A 137 15.89 -21.83 14.69
N TYR A 138 16.58 -22.15 13.57
CA TYR A 138 16.15 -23.16 12.65
C TYR A 138 16.70 -24.53 13.05
N ASN A 139 15.83 -25.54 12.96
CA ASN A 139 16.23 -26.93 12.93
C ASN A 139 15.99 -27.44 11.50
N ALA A 140 17.08 -27.68 10.78
CA ALA A 140 17.04 -28.12 9.38
C ALA A 140 17.34 -29.60 9.26
N LEU A 141 16.48 -30.33 8.54
CA LEU A 141 16.59 -31.78 8.33
C LEU A 141 16.52 -32.12 6.85
N VAL A 142 17.35 -33.02 6.40
CA VAL A 142 17.23 -33.62 5.06
C VAL A 142 16.87 -35.08 5.24
N PHE A 143 15.66 -35.44 4.82
CA PHE A 143 15.16 -36.82 4.82
C PHE A 143 15.49 -37.51 3.49
N ASP A 144 15.59 -38.82 3.54
CA ASP A 144 15.85 -39.65 2.37
C ASP A 144 17.14 -39.23 1.62
N ALA A 145 18.15 -38.79 2.37
CA ALA A 145 19.40 -38.34 1.81
C ALA A 145 20.09 -39.51 1.04
N THR A 146 20.28 -39.31 -0.25
CA THR A 146 20.97 -40.26 -1.12
C THR A 146 22.47 -40.24 -0.90
N ASP A 147 23.01 -39.04 -0.63
CA ASP A 147 24.40 -38.80 -0.27
C ASP A 147 24.48 -37.81 0.89
N ARG A 148 25.18 -38.21 1.94
CA ARG A 148 25.31 -37.41 3.17
C ARG A 148 26.14 -36.12 2.94
N ALA A 149 27.13 -36.20 2.03
CA ALA A 149 27.91 -35.01 1.70
C ALA A 149 27.07 -33.99 0.96
N ALA A 150 26.35 -34.41 -0.07
CA ALA A 150 25.44 -33.51 -0.81
C ALA A 150 24.30 -32.95 0.06
N ALA A 151 23.82 -33.75 1.03
CA ALA A 151 22.81 -33.25 1.98
C ALA A 151 23.39 -32.19 2.94
N ASN A 152 24.65 -32.32 3.35
CA ASN A 152 25.34 -31.29 4.13
C ASN A 152 25.55 -30.00 3.31
N ASP A 153 25.95 -30.14 2.03
CA ASP A 153 26.13 -29.02 1.12
C ASP A 153 24.79 -28.25 0.91
N LEU A 154 23.66 -28.97 0.91
CA LEU A 154 22.33 -28.37 0.87
C LEU A 154 22.02 -27.60 2.16
N LEU A 155 22.36 -28.20 3.32
CA LEU A 155 22.18 -27.52 4.63
C LEU A 155 23.10 -26.30 4.80
N ASP A 156 24.27 -26.30 4.15
CA ASP A 156 25.19 -25.15 4.17
C ASP A 156 24.61 -23.92 3.45
N GLN A 157 23.65 -24.11 2.55
CA GLN A 157 22.96 -23.04 1.85
C GLN A 157 21.81 -22.45 2.65
N VAL A 158 21.39 -23.10 3.74
CA VAL A 158 20.36 -22.57 4.63
C VAL A 158 20.99 -21.54 5.55
N HIS A 159 20.61 -20.28 5.40
CA HIS A 159 21.10 -19.17 6.22
C HIS A 159 20.01 -18.71 7.17
N TYR A 160 20.36 -18.54 8.45
CA TYR A 160 19.51 -17.89 9.41
C TYR A 160 19.79 -16.39 9.38
N GLU A 161 18.84 -15.62 8.84
CA GLU A 161 18.87 -14.18 8.86
C GLU A 161 17.88 -13.68 9.91
N LYS A 162 18.40 -13.02 10.93
CA LYS A 162 17.56 -12.37 11.93
C LYS A 162 17.23 -10.97 11.46
N HIS A 163 16.03 -10.75 10.94
CA HIS A 163 15.48 -9.42 10.80
C HIS A 163 14.99 -8.93 12.16
N ILE A 164 15.65 -7.91 12.69
CA ILE A 164 15.17 -7.21 13.89
C ILE A 164 14.09 -6.24 13.45
N GLN A 165 12.84 -6.66 13.57
CA GLN A 165 11.70 -5.79 13.35
C GLN A 165 11.37 -5.09 14.68
N TRP A 166 11.54 -3.78 14.72
CA TRP A 166 11.17 -2.99 15.87
C TRP A 166 9.66 -2.75 15.86
N LEU A 167 8.94 -3.30 16.83
CA LEU A 167 7.51 -3.06 17.04
C LEU A 167 7.18 -1.64 17.51
N GLY A 168 8.10 -0.72 17.36
CA GLY A 168 7.98 0.69 17.76
C GLY A 168 9.03 1.55 17.09
N ASN A 169 9.14 2.81 17.51
CA ASN A 169 10.12 3.73 16.95
C ASN A 169 11.53 3.16 17.09
N ASN A 170 12.19 2.91 15.97
CA ASN A 170 13.56 2.44 15.94
C ASN A 170 14.48 3.46 16.64
N PRO A 171 15.15 3.09 17.76
CA PRO A 171 16.06 3.99 18.46
C PRO A 171 17.33 4.30 17.65
N PHE A 172 17.62 3.54 16.59
CA PHE A 172 18.76 3.76 15.70
C PHE A 172 18.34 4.59 14.49
N ARG A 173 18.55 5.88 14.57
CA ARG A 173 18.09 6.93 13.67
C ARG A 173 18.44 6.81 12.18
N ILE A 174 19.31 5.90 11.77
CA ILE A 174 19.75 5.82 10.37
C ILE A 174 18.63 5.35 9.43
N SER A 175 17.71 4.50 9.95
CA SER A 175 16.48 4.15 9.20
C SER A 175 15.39 5.21 9.34
N ALA A 176 15.43 6.05 10.40
CA ALA A 176 14.47 7.13 10.59
C ALA A 176 14.62 8.24 9.53
N GLU A 177 15.83 8.50 9.03
CA GLU A 177 16.01 9.47 7.94
C GLU A 177 15.39 8.98 6.63
N LYS A 178 15.55 7.70 6.28
CA LYS A 178 14.91 7.11 5.10
C LYS A 178 13.38 7.06 5.25
N ALA A 179 12.87 6.63 6.40
CA ALA A 179 11.43 6.62 6.67
C ALA A 179 10.86 8.06 6.67
N PHE A 180 11.60 9.05 7.20
CA PHE A 180 11.20 10.45 7.15
C PHE A 180 11.18 10.99 5.71
N ILE A 181 12.15 10.63 4.87
CA ILE A 181 12.18 11.03 3.46
C ILE A 181 10.99 10.42 2.71
N MET A 182 10.72 9.12 2.88
CA MET A 182 9.60 8.42 2.23
C MET A 182 8.25 8.98 2.72
N GLN A 183 8.05 9.16 4.01
CA GLN A 183 6.82 9.78 4.54
C GLN A 183 6.65 11.24 4.09
N THR A 184 7.75 11.98 3.94
CA THR A 184 7.70 13.35 3.47
C THR A 184 7.36 13.42 1.99
N GLU A 185 7.87 12.49 1.18
CA GLU A 185 7.54 12.36 -0.24
C GLU A 185 6.05 12.03 -0.43
N ASP A 186 5.52 11.04 0.28
CA ASP A 186 4.10 10.67 0.22
C ASP A 186 3.18 11.81 0.69
N LEU A 187 3.53 12.49 1.78
CA LEU A 187 2.81 13.66 2.25
C LEU A 187 2.87 14.81 1.24
N PHE A 188 3.99 15.03 0.61
CA PHE A 188 4.15 16.11 -0.37
C PHE A 188 3.32 15.82 -1.62
N VAL A 189 3.39 14.60 -2.16
CA VAL A 189 2.61 14.18 -3.34
C VAL A 189 1.12 14.24 -3.05
N SER A 190 0.66 13.66 -1.95
CA SER A 190 -0.76 13.69 -1.57
C SER A 190 -1.28 15.11 -1.33
N THR A 191 -0.48 15.97 -0.71
CA THR A 191 -0.83 17.38 -0.52
C THR A 191 -0.93 18.11 -1.87
N LEU A 192 -0.01 17.85 -2.79
CA LEU A 192 -0.02 18.44 -4.13
C LEU A 192 -1.26 18.01 -4.93
N GLU A 193 -1.64 16.74 -4.85
CA GLU A 193 -2.86 16.21 -5.46
C GLU A 193 -4.13 16.86 -4.90
N VAL A 194 -4.25 16.97 -3.58
CA VAL A 194 -5.41 17.59 -2.94
C VAL A 194 -5.50 19.07 -3.27
N VAL A 195 -4.39 19.79 -3.20
CA VAL A 195 -4.35 21.23 -3.55
C VAL A 195 -4.64 21.43 -5.04
N GLY A 196 -4.06 20.61 -5.91
CA GLY A 196 -4.32 20.66 -7.35
C GLY A 196 -5.79 20.40 -7.68
N ALA A 197 -6.40 19.40 -7.06
CA ALA A 197 -7.81 19.10 -7.21
C ALA A 197 -8.70 20.25 -6.69
N ALA A 198 -8.36 20.85 -5.55
CA ALA A 198 -9.09 21.98 -4.98
C ALA A 198 -9.05 23.22 -5.90
N ILE A 199 -7.91 23.53 -6.49
CA ILE A 199 -7.74 24.62 -7.46
C ILE A 199 -8.59 24.36 -8.72
N LEU A 200 -8.58 23.15 -9.27
CA LEU A 200 -9.40 22.76 -10.42
C LEU A 200 -10.89 22.95 -10.13
N VAL A 201 -11.36 22.48 -8.99
CA VAL A 201 -12.76 22.65 -8.56
C VAL A 201 -13.11 24.15 -8.39
N ALA A 202 -12.20 24.92 -7.79
CA ALA A 202 -12.42 26.39 -7.63
C ALA A 202 -12.53 27.10 -8.99
N ILE A 203 -11.71 26.75 -9.97
CA ILE A 203 -11.77 27.30 -11.33
C ILE A 203 -13.10 26.94 -11.99
N LEU A 204 -13.53 25.67 -11.91
CA LEU A 204 -14.80 25.24 -12.47
C LEU A 204 -16.00 25.96 -11.87
N ILE A 205 -16.02 26.10 -10.53
CA ILE A 205 -17.06 26.87 -9.84
C ILE A 205 -17.02 28.32 -10.25
N GLY A 206 -15.81 28.90 -10.34
CA GLY A 206 -15.61 30.29 -10.79
C GLY A 206 -16.14 30.54 -12.19
N LEU A 207 -15.87 29.64 -13.13
CA LEU A 207 -16.39 29.71 -14.50
C LEU A 207 -17.93 29.64 -14.54
N VAL A 208 -18.53 28.70 -13.79
CA VAL A 208 -19.99 28.55 -13.74
C VAL A 208 -20.64 29.80 -13.13
N VAL A 209 -20.12 30.27 -11.99
CA VAL A 209 -20.66 31.48 -11.33
C VAL A 209 -20.44 32.71 -12.20
N GLY A 210 -19.25 32.85 -12.81
CA GLY A 210 -18.92 33.95 -13.72
C GLY A 210 -19.86 33.96 -14.93
N PHE A 211 -20.10 32.82 -15.56
CA PHE A 211 -21.02 32.68 -16.67
C PHE A 211 -22.47 33.06 -16.29
N LEU A 212 -22.96 32.56 -15.14
CA LEU A 212 -24.30 32.89 -14.65
C LEU A 212 -24.43 34.36 -14.30
N TYR A 213 -23.40 34.96 -13.69
CA TYR A 213 -23.35 36.39 -13.37
C TYR A 213 -23.32 37.23 -14.63
N PHE A 214 -22.48 36.91 -15.59
CA PHE A 214 -22.40 37.57 -16.88
C PHE A 214 -23.76 37.55 -17.61
N ARG A 215 -24.37 36.36 -17.70
CA ARG A 215 -25.69 36.23 -18.33
C ARG A 215 -26.80 37.04 -17.61
N LYS A 216 -26.72 37.16 -16.28
CA LYS A 216 -27.64 37.98 -15.50
C LYS A 216 -27.39 39.48 -15.75
N MET A 217 -26.13 39.89 -15.85
CA MET A 217 -25.74 41.25 -16.09
C MET A 217 -26.09 41.69 -17.51
N ASP A 218 -25.89 40.84 -18.50
CA ASP A 218 -26.27 41.10 -19.88
C ASP A 218 -27.76 41.32 -20.04
N ARG A 219 -28.59 40.53 -19.38
CA ARG A 219 -30.04 40.74 -19.35
C ARG A 219 -30.43 42.06 -18.70
N LYS A 220 -29.69 42.53 -17.69
CA LYS A 220 -29.91 43.86 -17.07
C LYS A 220 -29.46 44.97 -18.02
N ARG A 221 -28.31 44.84 -18.66
CA ARG A 221 -27.80 45.81 -19.64
C ARG A 221 -28.73 45.95 -20.84
N ALA A 222 -29.25 44.85 -21.38
CA ALA A 222 -30.22 44.88 -22.47
C ALA A 222 -31.50 45.62 -22.08
N ARG A 223 -31.96 45.51 -20.81
CA ARG A 223 -33.09 46.28 -20.33
C ARG A 223 -32.77 47.76 -20.13
N MET A 224 -31.53 48.10 -19.72
CA MET A 224 -31.08 49.48 -19.54
C MET A 224 -30.79 50.16 -20.89
N ALA A 225 -30.24 49.45 -21.86
CA ALA A 225 -29.98 49.96 -23.19
C ALA A 225 -31.27 50.42 -23.86
N ALA A 226 -32.35 49.64 -23.70
CA ALA A 226 -33.67 50.06 -24.20
C ALA A 226 -34.23 51.31 -23.53
N PHE A 227 -33.74 51.64 -22.36
CA PHE A 227 -34.16 52.83 -21.61
C PHE A 227 -33.24 54.05 -21.83
N SER A 228 -31.99 53.83 -22.20
CA SER A 228 -31.03 54.93 -22.40
C SER A 228 -31.17 55.59 -23.77
N ASP A 229 -31.72 54.88 -24.75
CA ASP A 229 -31.99 55.47 -26.08
C ASP A 229 -33.20 56.40 -26.11
N ALA A 230 -34.06 56.33 -25.07
CA ALA A 230 -35.23 57.19 -24.96
C ALA A 230 -34.99 58.52 -24.26
N GLY A 231 -33.89 58.67 -23.61
CA GLY A 231 -33.53 59.89 -22.90
C GLY A 231 -32.35 60.55 -23.58
N GLY A 232 -32.57 61.41 -24.53
CA GLY A 232 -31.60 62.20 -25.26
C GLY A 232 -30.23 62.27 -24.59
N MET A 233 -29.35 61.44 -25.07
CA MET A 233 -28.05 61.24 -24.50
C MET A 233 -27.25 62.51 -24.52
N THR A 234 -26.95 63.04 -23.37
CA THR A 234 -25.68 63.69 -23.15
C THR A 234 -24.58 62.65 -23.31
N ARG A 235 -24.15 62.41 -24.52
CA ARG A 235 -22.86 61.74 -24.73
C ARG A 235 -21.83 62.68 -24.13
N LEU A 236 -21.17 62.24 -23.07
CA LEU A 236 -19.95 62.87 -22.66
C LEU A 236 -19.00 62.81 -23.87
N ASN A 237 -18.80 63.95 -24.46
CA ASN A 237 -17.83 64.14 -25.56
C ASN A 237 -16.42 64.03 -24.96
N LEU A 238 -15.99 62.82 -24.65
CA LEU A 238 -14.69 62.57 -24.02
C LEU A 238 -13.53 62.70 -25.00
N ASP A 239 -13.81 62.74 -26.28
CA ASP A 239 -12.79 62.83 -27.35
C ASP A 239 -12.73 64.23 -27.97
N GLY A 240 -13.62 65.15 -27.62
CA GLY A 240 -13.62 66.54 -28.10
C GLY A 240 -13.88 66.72 -29.59
N PHE A 241 -14.16 65.64 -30.32
CA PHE A 241 -14.34 65.68 -31.79
C PHE A 241 -15.78 65.48 -32.23
N THR A 242 -16.69 65.15 -31.34
CA THR A 242 -18.11 64.98 -31.69
C THR A 242 -18.81 66.36 -31.61
N PRO A 243 -19.37 66.90 -32.68
CA PRO A 243 -20.06 68.16 -32.60
C PRO A 243 -21.27 68.07 -31.67
N ASP A 244 -21.49 69.10 -30.83
CA ASP A 244 -22.63 69.16 -29.95
C ASP A 244 -23.90 69.17 -30.81
N ILE A 245 -24.71 68.14 -30.66
CA ILE A 245 -26.03 68.07 -31.27
C ILE A 245 -26.94 68.87 -30.38
N LEU A 246 -27.09 70.15 -30.71
CA LEU A 246 -28.09 70.98 -30.10
C LEU A 246 -29.46 70.55 -30.58
N PRO A 247 -30.43 70.39 -29.66
CA PRO A 247 -31.79 70.07 -30.07
C PRO A 247 -32.35 71.25 -30.95
N ASP A 248 -32.91 70.87 -32.10
CA ASP A 248 -33.46 71.86 -33.04
C ASP A 248 -34.37 72.91 -32.41
N ARG A 249 -34.94 72.64 -31.24
CA ARG A 249 -35.74 73.57 -30.47
C ARG A 249 -35.00 74.78 -29.85
N LEU A 250 -33.68 74.67 -29.76
CA LEU A 250 -32.85 75.79 -29.29
C LEU A 250 -32.27 76.60 -30.43
N LEU A 251 -32.49 76.20 -31.64
CA LEU A 251 -32.14 76.94 -32.84
C LEU A 251 -33.34 77.65 -33.48
N GLY A 252 -34.44 77.76 -32.72
CA GLY A 252 -35.60 78.44 -33.12
C GLY A 252 -35.37 79.98 -33.07
N GLU A 253 -35.28 80.49 -34.27
CA GLU A 253 -35.44 81.91 -34.67
C GLU A 253 -34.55 82.90 -34.03
#